data_7f134dc8c4d66fa896326c5410588ca2
#
_entry.id   7f134dc8c4d66fa896326c5410588ca2
#
_cell.length_a   1.000
_cell.length_b   1.000
_cell.length_c   1.000
_cell.angle_alpha   90.00
_cell.angle_beta   90.00
_cell.angle_gamma   90.00
#
_symmetry.space_group_name_H-M   'P 1'
#
loop_
_entity.id
_entity.type
_entity.pdbx_description
1 polymer ?
#
loop_
_entity_poly.entity_id
_entity_poly.type
_entity_poly.pdbx_seq_one_letter_code
_entity_poly.pdbx_strand_id
1 'polypeptide(L)'
;MSYCLVVAEKPSVGAAYAKVLGATNRQDGYWEGNGYLVSWCVGHLVELAPPNVYDAKYVKWSIADLPILPEKWQYLVSTSTKKQFGILQKVMNRPDVDSIVCATDAGREGELIFRLVYQQAGCKKPFSRLWLSSMEENAIREGFAHLKPSTEYDLSLIHI
;
A
#
# COMPACT_ATOMS: atom_id res chain seq x y z
N MET A 1 16.22 -6.20 -17.25
CA MET A 1 16.53 -5.39 -16.06
C MET A 1 15.49 -5.71 -15.01
N SER A 2 15.91 -5.82 -13.77
CA SER A 2 15.03 -6.08 -12.63
C SER A 2 14.74 -4.77 -11.90
N TYR A 3 13.53 -4.62 -11.39
CA TYR A 3 13.09 -3.44 -10.66
C TYR A 3 12.71 -3.78 -9.22
N CYS A 4 12.97 -2.83 -8.32
CA CYS A 4 12.39 -2.78 -6.98
C CYS A 4 11.25 -1.76 -6.97
N LEU A 5 10.04 -2.19 -6.59
CA LEU A 5 8.88 -1.30 -6.48
C LEU A 5 8.82 -0.69 -5.08
N VAL A 6 8.80 0.62 -5.01
CA VAL A 6 8.57 1.38 -3.77
C VAL A 6 7.13 1.88 -3.76
N VAL A 7 6.40 1.63 -2.68
CA VAL A 7 5.00 2.06 -2.52
C VAL A 7 4.90 3.05 -1.37
N ALA A 8 4.70 4.32 -1.70
CA ALA A 8 4.49 5.41 -0.75
C ALA A 8 3.01 5.54 -0.36
N GLU A 9 2.71 6.28 0.71
CA GLU A 9 1.34 6.54 1.14
C GLU A 9 0.65 7.64 0.34
N LYS A 10 1.43 8.61 -0.15
CA LYS A 10 0.93 9.82 -0.85
C LYS A 10 1.77 10.14 -2.08
N PRO A 11 1.18 10.81 -3.08
CA PRO A 11 1.91 11.21 -4.30
C PRO A 11 3.14 12.07 -4.03
N SER A 12 3.06 13.01 -3.08
CA SER A 12 4.17 13.91 -2.72
C SER A 12 5.34 13.16 -2.09
N VAL A 13 5.05 12.18 -1.25
CA VAL A 13 6.06 11.30 -0.62
C VAL A 13 6.70 10.41 -1.69
N GLY A 14 5.89 9.84 -2.60
CA GLY A 14 6.40 9.07 -3.74
C GLY A 14 7.36 9.88 -4.62
N ALA A 15 7.02 11.15 -4.89
CA ALA A 15 7.90 12.04 -5.65
C ALA A 15 9.24 12.31 -4.93
N ALA A 16 9.22 12.47 -3.59
CA ALA A 16 10.44 12.64 -2.81
C ALA A 16 11.34 11.38 -2.87
N TYR A 17 10.75 10.19 -2.71
CA TYR A 17 11.50 8.94 -2.87
C TYR A 17 12.05 8.76 -4.29
N ALA A 18 11.23 9.04 -5.31
CA ALA A 18 11.65 8.94 -6.71
C ALA A 18 12.87 9.83 -7.00
N LYS A 19 12.85 11.07 -6.50
CA LYS A 19 13.98 12.02 -6.62
C LYS A 19 15.26 11.43 -6.00
N VAL A 20 15.17 10.94 -4.77
CA VAL A 20 16.34 10.43 -4.03
C VAL A 20 16.91 9.15 -4.66
N LEU A 21 16.02 8.28 -5.17
CA LEU A 21 16.40 7.02 -5.80
C LEU A 21 16.82 7.17 -7.27
N GLY A 22 16.61 8.35 -7.87
CA GLY A 22 16.94 8.58 -9.28
C GLY A 22 15.92 7.99 -10.26
N ALA A 23 14.68 7.72 -9.81
CA ALA A 23 13.59 7.33 -10.68
C ALA A 23 12.92 8.57 -11.28
N THR A 24 13.48 9.09 -12.36
CA THR A 24 13.11 10.40 -12.92
C THR A 24 12.08 10.36 -14.04
N ASN A 25 11.84 9.19 -14.63
CA ASN A 25 10.88 9.04 -15.73
C ASN A 25 9.45 8.91 -15.18
N ARG A 26 8.65 9.96 -15.33
CA ARG A 26 7.28 9.98 -14.84
C ARG A 26 6.33 9.25 -15.77
N GLN A 27 5.57 8.33 -15.22
CA GLN A 27 4.49 7.57 -15.86
C GLN A 27 3.14 7.93 -15.25
N ASP A 28 2.04 7.38 -15.82
CA ASP A 28 0.72 7.53 -15.20
C ASP A 28 0.67 6.70 -13.89
N GLY A 29 0.70 7.40 -12.76
CA GLY A 29 0.60 6.83 -11.42
C GLY A 29 1.88 6.25 -10.81
N TYR A 30 3.05 6.39 -11.46
CA TYR A 30 4.33 6.00 -10.89
C TYR A 30 5.52 6.71 -11.56
N TRP A 31 6.71 6.59 -10.97
CA TRP A 31 7.99 7.00 -11.51
C TRP A 31 8.84 5.78 -11.82
N GLU A 32 9.69 5.86 -12.84
CA GLU A 32 10.57 4.77 -13.24
C GLU A 32 11.99 5.28 -13.51
N GLY A 33 12.99 4.53 -13.11
CA GLY A 33 14.40 4.81 -13.37
C GLY A 33 15.34 4.21 -12.34
N ASN A 34 16.59 4.10 -12.69
CA ASN A 34 17.68 3.62 -11.83
C ASN A 34 17.37 2.29 -11.09
N GLY A 35 16.65 1.35 -11.75
CA GLY A 35 16.26 0.07 -11.14
C GLY A 35 15.08 0.16 -10.18
N TYR A 36 14.44 1.31 -10.06
CA TYR A 36 13.28 1.53 -9.18
C TYR A 36 12.02 1.90 -9.95
N LEU A 37 10.90 1.42 -9.45
CA LEU A 37 9.57 1.93 -9.73
C LEU A 37 9.06 2.54 -8.44
N VAL A 38 8.56 3.76 -8.47
CA VAL A 38 8.03 4.43 -7.27
C VAL A 38 6.59 4.80 -7.53
N SER A 39 5.67 4.12 -6.87
CA SER A 39 4.23 4.41 -6.93
C SER A 39 3.71 4.79 -5.53
N TRP A 40 2.42 5.06 -5.42
CA TRP A 40 1.84 5.59 -4.19
C TRP A 40 0.39 5.18 -4.01
N CYS A 41 -0.04 5.16 -2.76
CA CYS A 41 -1.44 5.19 -2.39
C CYS A 41 -1.97 6.64 -2.37
N VAL A 42 -3.25 6.81 -2.20
CA VAL A 42 -3.90 8.12 -1.96
C VAL A 42 -4.72 8.04 -0.66
N GLY A 43 -4.07 7.61 0.42
CA GLY A 43 -4.69 7.11 1.62
C GLY A 43 -5.21 5.68 1.43
N HIS A 44 -6.32 5.32 2.05
CA HIS A 44 -6.94 4.00 1.88
C HIS A 44 -7.46 3.78 0.46
N LEU A 45 -6.91 2.80 -0.24
CA LEU A 45 -7.41 2.34 -1.55
C LEU A 45 -8.38 1.18 -1.39
N VAL A 46 -8.24 0.43 -0.30
CA VAL A 46 -9.02 -0.76 0.03
C VAL A 46 -9.65 -0.55 1.40
N GLU A 47 -10.92 -0.80 1.50
CA GLU A 47 -11.74 -0.58 2.69
C GLU A 47 -12.51 -1.84 3.05
N LEU A 48 -12.91 -1.95 4.31
CA LEU A 48 -13.83 -3.00 4.74
C LEU A 48 -15.17 -2.81 4.04
N ALA A 49 -15.74 -3.91 3.53
CA ALA A 49 -17.03 -3.87 2.88
C ALA A 49 -18.12 -3.35 3.84
N PRO A 50 -18.98 -2.44 3.41
CA PRO A 50 -20.07 -1.95 4.23
C PRO A 50 -21.10 -3.07 4.51
N PRO A 51 -21.85 -2.99 5.61
CA PRO A 51 -22.77 -4.05 6.04
C PRO A 51 -23.76 -4.54 4.99
N ASN A 52 -24.26 -3.65 4.15
CA ASN A 52 -25.22 -3.97 3.09
C ASN A 52 -24.64 -4.86 1.97
N VAL A 53 -23.33 -5.05 1.91
CA VAL A 53 -22.69 -6.01 1.00
C VAL A 53 -22.90 -7.45 1.48
N TYR A 54 -23.03 -7.63 2.81
CA TYR A 54 -23.26 -8.95 3.40
C TYR A 54 -24.74 -9.34 3.39
N ASP A 55 -25.64 -8.38 3.65
CA ASP A 55 -27.10 -8.61 3.63
C ASP A 55 -27.81 -7.29 3.32
N ALA A 56 -28.76 -7.33 2.39
CA ALA A 56 -29.56 -6.18 1.98
C ALA A 56 -30.39 -5.56 3.14
N LYS A 57 -30.69 -6.31 4.19
CA LYS A 57 -31.38 -5.78 5.39
C LYS A 57 -30.61 -4.65 6.08
N TYR A 58 -29.28 -4.66 5.98
CA TYR A 58 -28.38 -3.66 6.60
C TYR A 58 -28.33 -2.33 5.83
N VAL A 59 -29.08 -2.16 4.73
CA VAL A 59 -29.24 -0.86 4.08
C VAL A 59 -29.93 0.14 5.02
N LYS A 60 -30.85 -0.33 5.88
CA LYS A 60 -31.48 0.46 6.93
C LYS A 60 -30.93 -0.01 8.28
N TRP A 61 -30.28 0.90 8.99
CA TRP A 61 -29.75 0.61 10.32
C TRP A 61 -30.86 0.35 11.34
N SER A 62 -30.73 -0.78 12.04
CA SER A 62 -31.58 -1.13 13.20
C SER A 62 -30.70 -1.60 14.34
N ILE A 63 -31.02 -1.17 15.57
CA ILE A 63 -30.32 -1.64 16.78
C ILE A 63 -30.51 -3.14 16.96
N ALA A 64 -31.64 -3.70 16.50
CA ALA A 64 -31.94 -5.12 16.59
C ALA A 64 -31.01 -6.00 15.71
N ASP A 65 -30.33 -5.40 14.73
CA ASP A 65 -29.40 -6.09 13.83
C ASP A 65 -27.95 -6.11 14.35
N LEU A 66 -27.67 -5.49 15.49
CA LEU A 66 -26.35 -5.43 16.09
C LEU A 66 -26.14 -6.58 17.10
N PRO A 67 -24.93 -7.14 17.19
CA PRO A 67 -23.74 -6.84 16.39
C PRO A 67 -23.80 -7.49 15.00
N ILE A 68 -23.27 -6.78 13.98
CA ILE A 68 -23.11 -7.33 12.62
C ILE A 68 -21.81 -8.12 12.58
N LEU A 69 -21.89 -9.44 12.54
CA LEU A 69 -20.75 -10.35 12.57
C LEU A 69 -20.80 -11.26 11.34
N PRO A 70 -20.22 -10.84 10.21
CA PRO A 70 -20.16 -11.68 9.02
C PRO A 70 -19.22 -12.87 9.28
N GLU A 71 -19.52 -14.02 8.71
CA GLU A 71 -18.66 -15.23 8.79
C GLU A 71 -17.28 -14.96 8.17
N LYS A 72 -17.22 -14.13 7.12
CA LYS A 72 -15.99 -13.75 6.44
C LYS A 72 -16.01 -12.27 6.13
N TRP A 73 -15.02 -11.57 6.63
CA TRP A 73 -14.81 -10.15 6.31
C TRP A 73 -14.38 -9.97 4.86
N GLN A 74 -15.00 -9.03 4.18
CA GLN A 74 -14.69 -8.67 2.80
C GLN A 74 -14.07 -7.29 2.72
N TYR A 75 -13.14 -7.13 1.79
CA TYR A 75 -12.48 -5.85 1.50
C TYR A 75 -12.79 -5.46 0.07
N LEU A 76 -13.06 -4.19 -0.15
CA LEU A 76 -13.42 -3.63 -1.45
C LEU A 76 -12.48 -2.49 -1.82
N VAL A 77 -12.18 -2.40 -3.10
CA VAL A 77 -11.46 -1.23 -3.63
C VAL A 77 -12.42 -0.05 -3.67
N SER A 78 -12.03 1.07 -3.04
CA SER A 78 -12.83 2.30 -3.05
C SER A 78 -13.02 2.82 -4.48
N THR A 79 -14.26 3.20 -4.81
CA THR A 79 -14.60 3.65 -6.16
C THR A 79 -13.79 4.87 -6.59
N SER A 80 -13.54 5.81 -5.68
CA SER A 80 -12.78 7.04 -5.93
C SER A 80 -11.29 6.79 -6.23
N THR A 81 -10.73 5.69 -5.75
CA THR A 81 -9.29 5.37 -5.86
C THR A 81 -9.00 4.21 -6.82
N LYS A 82 -10.04 3.67 -7.46
CA LYS A 82 -9.96 2.49 -8.35
C LYS A 82 -8.90 2.62 -9.43
N LYS A 83 -8.72 3.81 -10.02
CA LYS A 83 -7.68 4.05 -11.04
C LYS A 83 -6.29 3.79 -10.47
N GLN A 84 -5.96 4.40 -9.32
CA GLN A 84 -4.64 4.25 -8.71
C GLN A 84 -4.41 2.83 -8.19
N PHE A 85 -5.44 2.18 -7.64
CA PHE A 85 -5.35 0.77 -7.28
C PHE A 85 -5.00 -0.11 -8.49
N GLY A 86 -5.66 0.11 -9.63
CA GLY A 86 -5.39 -0.64 -10.87
C GLY A 86 -3.95 -0.45 -11.38
N ILE A 87 -3.39 0.75 -11.21
CA ILE A 87 -1.97 1.02 -11.54
C ILE A 87 -1.06 0.23 -10.60
N LEU A 88 -1.27 0.33 -9.28
CA LEU A 88 -0.49 -0.41 -8.29
C LEU A 88 -0.56 -1.92 -8.52
N GLN A 89 -1.75 -2.46 -8.77
CA GLN A 89 -1.94 -3.88 -9.05
C GLN A 89 -1.12 -4.33 -10.27
N LYS A 90 -1.15 -3.55 -11.35
CA LYS A 90 -0.36 -3.85 -12.56
C LYS A 90 1.14 -3.79 -12.28
N VAL A 91 1.61 -2.73 -11.62
CA VAL A 91 3.04 -2.51 -11.36
C VAL A 91 3.57 -3.55 -10.37
N MET A 92 2.83 -3.89 -9.30
CA MET A 92 3.20 -4.93 -8.34
C MET A 92 3.39 -6.30 -9.00
N ASN A 93 2.56 -6.61 -10.01
CA ASN A 93 2.57 -7.91 -10.67
C ASN A 93 3.39 -7.93 -11.98
N ARG A 94 4.12 -6.87 -12.31
CA ARG A 94 5.04 -6.85 -13.46
C ARG A 94 6.09 -7.96 -13.34
N PRO A 95 6.38 -8.72 -14.42
CA PRO A 95 7.35 -9.83 -14.36
C PRO A 95 8.79 -9.36 -14.11
N ASP A 96 9.10 -8.11 -14.40
CA ASP A 96 10.41 -7.48 -14.19
C ASP A 96 10.54 -6.77 -12.83
N VAL A 97 9.55 -6.88 -11.95
CA VAL A 97 9.62 -6.43 -10.53
C VAL A 97 9.92 -7.65 -9.67
N ASP A 98 11.03 -7.65 -8.96
CA ASP A 98 11.46 -8.78 -8.12
C ASP A 98 11.13 -8.60 -6.65
N SER A 99 11.10 -7.36 -6.18
CA SER A 99 10.88 -7.04 -4.77
C SER A 99 10.07 -5.76 -4.61
N ILE A 100 9.48 -5.60 -3.44
CA ILE A 100 8.66 -4.44 -3.10
C ILE A 100 9.18 -3.83 -1.79
N VAL A 101 9.13 -2.52 -1.68
CA VAL A 101 9.36 -1.78 -0.45
C VAL A 101 8.06 -1.11 -0.01
N CYS A 102 7.55 -1.52 1.14
CA CYS A 102 6.50 -0.82 1.85
C CYS A 102 7.08 0.47 2.43
N ALA A 103 6.78 1.60 1.81
CA ALA A 103 7.30 2.92 2.15
C ALA A 103 6.15 3.90 2.51
N THR A 104 5.06 3.38 3.03
CA THR A 104 3.98 4.14 3.65
C THR A 104 4.42 4.71 5.00
N ASP A 105 3.67 5.64 5.56
CA ASP A 105 4.01 6.33 6.80
C ASP A 105 4.35 5.32 7.92
N ALA A 106 5.30 5.69 8.79
CA ALA A 106 5.78 4.85 9.87
C ALA A 106 4.74 4.74 10.98
N GLY A 107 3.90 3.71 10.93
CA GLY A 107 2.82 3.47 11.87
C GLY A 107 1.91 2.32 11.46
N ARG A 108 1.00 1.94 12.36
CA ARG A 108 0.02 0.85 12.11
C ARG A 108 -0.88 1.14 10.92
N GLU A 109 -1.30 2.39 10.78
CA GLU A 109 -2.17 2.83 9.69
C GLU A 109 -1.48 2.66 8.33
N GLY A 110 -0.24 3.15 8.20
CA GLY A 110 0.54 3.00 6.96
C GLY A 110 0.79 1.54 6.61
N GLU A 111 1.07 0.70 7.61
CA GLU A 111 1.22 -0.75 7.41
C GLU A 111 -0.08 -1.38 6.90
N LEU A 112 -1.21 -1.04 7.50
CA LEU A 112 -2.54 -1.52 7.07
C LEU A 112 -2.85 -1.11 5.63
N ILE A 113 -2.67 0.17 5.28
CA ILE A 113 -2.91 0.69 3.93
C ILE A 113 -2.14 -0.15 2.90
N PHE A 114 -0.85 -0.37 3.13
CA PHE A 114 -0.02 -1.15 2.22
C PHE A 114 -0.47 -2.61 2.14
N ARG A 115 -0.66 -3.29 3.29
CA ARG A 115 -0.99 -4.72 3.34
C ARG A 115 -2.32 -5.04 2.67
N LEU A 116 -3.33 -4.18 2.85
CA LEU A 116 -4.62 -4.35 2.17
C LEU A 116 -4.48 -4.23 0.66
N VAL A 117 -3.70 -3.25 0.18
CA VAL A 117 -3.44 -3.10 -1.26
C VAL A 117 -2.66 -4.29 -1.81
N TYR A 118 -1.60 -4.71 -1.11
CA TYR A 118 -0.77 -5.85 -1.49
C TYR A 118 -1.59 -7.15 -1.60
N GLN A 119 -2.43 -7.43 -0.60
CA GLN A 119 -3.31 -8.59 -0.58
C GLN A 119 -4.37 -8.52 -1.68
N GLN A 120 -5.04 -7.38 -1.82
CA GLN A 120 -6.11 -7.18 -2.82
C GLN A 120 -5.57 -7.18 -4.25
N ALA A 121 -4.32 -6.76 -4.46
CA ALA A 121 -3.63 -6.87 -5.74
C ALA A 121 -3.26 -8.30 -6.11
N GLY A 122 -3.35 -9.26 -5.19
CA GLY A 122 -2.94 -10.65 -5.36
C GLY A 122 -1.43 -10.82 -5.53
N CYS A 123 -0.65 -9.87 -5.03
CA CYS A 123 0.80 -9.91 -5.11
C CYS A 123 1.37 -10.96 -4.15
N LYS A 124 2.40 -11.69 -4.60
CA LYS A 124 3.09 -12.72 -3.79
C LYS A 124 4.60 -12.49 -3.72
N LYS A 125 5.08 -11.35 -4.21
CA LYS A 125 6.50 -11.03 -4.22
C LYS A 125 6.99 -10.67 -2.82
N PRO A 126 8.26 -10.92 -2.48
CA PRO A 126 8.80 -10.53 -1.19
C PRO A 126 8.77 -9.01 -1.06
N PHE A 127 8.51 -8.53 0.16
CA PHE A 127 8.60 -7.11 0.46
C PHE A 127 9.36 -6.84 1.76
N SER A 128 9.99 -5.67 1.80
CA SER A 128 10.67 -5.11 2.95
C SER A 128 9.99 -3.84 3.41
N ARG A 129 10.27 -3.40 4.63
CA ARG A 129 9.70 -2.19 5.22
C ARG A 129 10.74 -1.08 5.30
N LEU A 130 10.41 0.08 4.77
CA LEU A 130 11.09 1.33 5.01
C LEU A 130 10.44 2.03 6.20
N TRP A 131 11.21 2.30 7.26
CA TRP A 131 10.72 2.97 8.46
C TRP A 131 11.48 4.27 8.67
N LEU A 132 10.81 5.40 8.45
CA LEU A 132 11.42 6.73 8.52
C LEU A 132 10.71 7.59 9.56
N SER A 133 11.51 8.35 10.31
CA SER A 133 11.05 9.42 11.21
C SER A 133 11.24 10.83 10.60
N SER A 134 11.95 10.93 9.48
CA SER A 134 12.23 12.19 8.79
C SER A 134 12.16 11.98 7.26
N MET A 135 11.72 13.01 6.55
CA MET A 135 11.66 13.03 5.09
C MET A 135 12.83 13.79 4.45
N GLU A 136 13.86 14.10 5.22
CA GLU A 136 15.09 14.68 4.70
C GLU A 136 15.82 13.68 3.77
N GLU A 137 16.49 14.21 2.76
CA GLU A 137 17.12 13.41 1.71
C GLU A 137 18.12 12.38 2.27
N ASN A 138 18.92 12.79 3.27
CA ASN A 138 19.88 11.89 3.92
C ASN A 138 19.19 10.78 4.71
N ALA A 139 18.10 11.10 5.43
CA ALA A 139 17.33 10.11 6.17
C ALA A 139 16.67 9.08 5.23
N ILE A 140 16.18 9.54 4.07
CA ILE A 140 15.63 8.64 3.04
C ILE A 140 16.72 7.70 2.52
N ARG A 141 17.91 8.22 2.15
CA ARG A 141 19.03 7.40 1.67
C ARG A 141 19.46 6.34 2.69
N GLU A 142 19.61 6.75 3.93
CA GLU A 142 19.97 5.87 5.02
C GLU A 142 18.89 4.81 5.28
N GLY A 143 17.61 5.19 5.25
CA GLY A 143 16.50 4.27 5.40
C GLY A 143 16.46 3.20 4.31
N PHE A 144 16.70 3.56 3.05
CA PHE A 144 16.79 2.59 1.96
C PHE A 144 18.02 1.68 2.05
N ALA A 145 19.09 2.11 2.71
CA ALA A 145 20.25 1.26 3.00
C ALA A 145 19.99 0.27 4.15
N HIS A 146 18.96 0.50 4.98
CA HIS A 146 18.64 -0.28 6.19
C HIS A 146 17.17 -0.73 6.21
N LEU A 147 16.69 -1.29 5.09
CA LEU A 147 15.34 -1.86 5.02
C LEU A 147 15.17 -3.00 6.01
N LYS A 148 14.00 -3.07 6.63
CA LYS A 148 13.65 -4.09 7.61
C LYS A 148 12.81 -5.21 6.99
N PRO A 149 12.93 -6.45 7.50
CA PRO A 149 12.06 -7.54 7.10
C PRO A 149 10.58 -7.21 7.36
N SER A 150 9.70 -7.58 6.45
CA SER A 150 8.25 -7.37 6.61
C SER A 150 7.68 -8.03 7.87
N THR A 151 8.26 -9.13 8.30
CA THR A 151 7.83 -9.92 9.47
C THR A 151 7.98 -9.18 10.80
N GLU A 152 8.86 -8.19 10.91
CA GLU A 152 8.97 -7.36 12.12
C GLU A 152 7.70 -6.56 12.41
N TYR A 153 6.84 -6.36 11.41
CA TYR A 153 5.64 -5.52 11.50
C TYR A 153 4.33 -6.30 11.47
N ASP A 154 4.37 -7.63 11.49
CA ASP A 154 3.16 -8.46 11.46
C ASP A 154 2.26 -8.22 12.68
N LEU A 155 2.87 -8.00 13.86
CA LEU A 155 2.13 -7.71 15.09
C LEU A 155 1.39 -6.36 15.06
N SER A 156 1.80 -5.42 14.21
CA SER A 156 1.11 -4.13 14.07
C SER A 156 -0.31 -4.25 13.52
N LEU A 157 -0.63 -5.38 12.88
CA LEU A 157 -1.94 -5.66 12.29
C LEU A 157 -2.90 -6.39 13.26
N ILE A 158 -2.42 -6.91 14.38
CA ILE A 158 -3.23 -7.73 15.30
C ILE A 158 -4.33 -6.90 15.99
N HIS A 159 -4.12 -5.59 16.14
CA HIS A 159 -4.99 -4.68 16.85
C HIS A 159 -5.78 -3.73 15.95
N ILE A 160 -5.91 -4.06 14.68
CA ILE A 160 -6.65 -3.24 13.70
C ILE A 160 -8.00 -3.87 13.37
#